data_e5f879c1a82030cba5e26275b35714ea
#
_entry.id   e5f879c1a82030cba5e26275b35714ea
#
_cell.length_a   1.000
_cell.length_b   1.000
_cell.length_c   1.000
_cell.angle_alpha   90.00
_cell.angle_beta   90.00
_cell.angle_gamma   90.00
#
_symmetry.space_group_name_H-M   'P 1'
#
loop_
_entity.id
_entity.type
_entity.pdbx_description
1 polymer ?
#
loop_
_entity_poly.entity_id
_entity_poly.type
_entity_poly.pdbx_seq_one_letter_code
_entity_poly.pdbx_strand_id
1 'polypeptide(L)'
;MVRRLVSKLFGFETELSELRRQIKELSWDTSFGMWTRGAFLQFCHVMPRDTRCLAFIDLNHIHDLNEELGYNEVDRRVKEMFSVPFRRSDIVARWYSGDEIVILFDSDLTVAQQKIEQLRSSAAEQGLTFYCEIGAWEIGKQSIESVVDALAQSVIKSKGHDPR
;
A
#
# COMPACT_ATOMS: atom_id res chain seq x y z
N MET A 1 -1.60 27.59 -41.53
CA MET A 1 -1.17 27.77 -40.14
C MET A 1 -2.00 26.90 -39.17
N VAL A 2 -3.32 26.93 -39.18
CA VAL A 2 -4.22 26.18 -38.29
C VAL A 2 -4.01 24.64 -38.31
N ARG A 3 -3.90 24.01 -39.49
CA ARG A 3 -3.66 22.56 -39.65
C ARG A 3 -2.40 22.06 -38.92
N ARG A 4 -1.35 22.86 -38.87
CA ARG A 4 -0.06 22.53 -38.23
C ARG A 4 -0.14 22.67 -36.72
N LEU A 5 -0.99 23.57 -36.21
CA LEU A 5 -1.29 23.69 -34.76
C LEU A 5 -2.16 22.50 -34.27
N VAL A 6 -3.18 22.16 -35.07
CA VAL A 6 -4.08 21.04 -34.75
C VAL A 6 -3.31 19.71 -34.70
N SER A 7 -2.43 19.44 -35.69
CA SER A 7 -1.63 18.19 -35.66
C SER A 7 -0.64 18.13 -34.49
N LYS A 8 -0.09 19.28 -34.06
CA LYS A 8 0.74 19.33 -32.85
C LYS A 8 -0.06 19.10 -31.56
N LEU A 9 -1.29 19.63 -31.46
CA LEU A 9 -2.19 19.40 -30.34
C LEU A 9 -2.58 17.92 -30.24
N PHE A 10 -2.93 17.27 -31.33
CA PHE A 10 -3.25 15.83 -31.34
C PHE A 10 -2.03 14.97 -30.97
N GLY A 11 -0.82 15.31 -31.45
CA GLY A 11 0.42 14.64 -31.05
C GLY A 11 0.69 14.77 -29.56
N PHE A 12 0.46 15.95 -28.98
CA PHE A 12 0.65 16.23 -27.56
C PHE A 12 -0.38 15.50 -26.69
N GLU A 13 -1.65 15.42 -27.10
CA GLU A 13 -2.67 14.65 -26.39
C GLU A 13 -2.36 13.15 -26.38
N THR A 14 -1.85 12.61 -27.51
CA THR A 14 -1.43 11.20 -27.60
C THR A 14 -0.25 10.92 -26.67
N GLU A 15 0.75 11.82 -26.65
CA GLU A 15 1.91 11.71 -25.76
C GLU A 15 1.52 11.80 -24.29
N LEU A 16 0.63 12.72 -23.93
CA LEU A 16 0.09 12.84 -22.58
C LEU A 16 -0.69 11.58 -22.16
N SER A 17 -1.46 11.00 -23.06
CA SER A 17 -2.22 9.78 -22.81
C SER A 17 -1.29 8.60 -22.56
N GLU A 18 -0.23 8.49 -23.35
CA GLU A 18 0.79 7.44 -23.20
C GLU A 18 1.57 7.61 -21.89
N LEU A 19 2.00 8.83 -21.55
CA LEU A 19 2.66 9.12 -20.28
C LEU A 19 1.76 8.80 -19.08
N ARG A 20 0.47 9.15 -19.15
CA ARG A 20 -0.51 8.80 -18.09
C ARG A 20 -0.66 7.28 -17.95
N ARG A 21 -0.68 6.55 -19.05
CA ARG A 21 -0.73 5.08 -19.04
C ARG A 21 0.52 4.50 -18.38
N GLN A 22 1.71 4.97 -18.75
CA GLN A 22 2.98 4.53 -18.18
C GLN A 22 3.07 4.85 -16.68
N ILE A 23 2.68 6.06 -16.26
CA ILE A 23 2.63 6.43 -14.85
C ILE A 23 1.70 5.48 -14.10
N LYS A 24 0.52 5.17 -14.63
CA LYS A 24 -0.43 4.24 -14.00
C LYS A 24 0.16 2.85 -13.85
N GLU A 25 0.82 2.32 -14.89
CA GLU A 25 1.46 1.01 -14.86
C GLU A 25 2.60 0.94 -13.85
N LEU A 26 3.43 1.99 -13.74
CA LEU A 26 4.50 2.09 -12.77
C LEU A 26 4.03 2.36 -11.34
N SER A 27 2.79 2.84 -11.19
CA SER A 27 2.19 3.20 -9.91
C SER A 27 1.42 2.06 -9.25
N TRP A 28 1.15 0.97 -9.97
CA TRP A 28 0.30 -0.12 -9.52
C TRP A 28 1.05 -1.45 -9.48
N ASP A 29 1.09 -2.07 -8.30
CA ASP A 29 1.56 -3.44 -8.14
C ASP A 29 0.45 -4.41 -8.53
N THR A 30 0.64 -5.14 -9.62
CA THR A 30 -0.36 -6.06 -10.16
C THR A 30 -0.42 -7.38 -9.40
N SER A 31 0.65 -7.74 -8.67
CA SER A 31 0.71 -8.95 -7.87
C SER A 31 -0.26 -8.88 -6.70
N PHE A 32 -0.19 -7.82 -5.93
CA PHE A 32 -1.06 -7.63 -4.75
C PHE A 32 -2.28 -6.75 -5.02
N GLY A 33 -2.35 -6.08 -6.17
CA GLY A 33 -3.49 -5.24 -6.54
C GLY A 33 -3.57 -3.96 -5.69
N MET A 34 -2.47 -3.30 -5.45
CA MET A 34 -2.36 -2.09 -4.64
C MET A 34 -1.34 -1.10 -5.22
N TRP A 35 -1.20 0.07 -4.62
CA TRP A 35 -0.24 1.06 -5.07
C TRP A 35 1.21 0.62 -4.82
N THR A 36 2.13 1.10 -5.64
CA THR A 36 3.56 0.98 -5.35
C THR A 36 3.98 2.00 -4.30
N ARG A 37 5.12 1.77 -3.62
CA ARG A 37 5.73 2.74 -2.69
C ARG A 37 5.91 4.13 -3.32
N GLY A 38 6.37 4.18 -4.58
CA GLY A 38 6.58 5.46 -5.27
C GLY A 38 5.30 6.26 -5.42
N ALA A 39 4.20 5.62 -5.83
CA ALA A 39 2.89 6.24 -5.92
C ALA A 39 2.37 6.69 -4.55
N PHE A 40 2.52 5.87 -3.53
CA PHE A 40 2.13 6.19 -2.16
C PHE A 40 2.81 7.47 -1.66
N LEU A 41 4.13 7.57 -1.81
CA LEU A 41 4.88 8.77 -1.42
C LEU A 41 4.42 10.02 -2.17
N GLN A 42 4.13 9.92 -3.46
CA GLN A 42 3.58 11.03 -4.25
C GLN A 42 2.20 11.48 -3.74
N PHE A 43 1.31 10.56 -3.39
CA PHE A 43 0.03 10.90 -2.78
C PHE A 43 0.21 11.63 -1.46
N CYS A 44 1.12 11.18 -0.61
CA CYS A 44 1.39 11.81 0.69
C CYS A 44 1.94 13.24 0.56
N HIS A 45 2.73 13.53 -0.47
CA HIS A 45 3.27 14.88 -0.72
C HIS A 45 2.20 15.93 -1.06
N VAL A 46 1.08 15.52 -1.66
CA VAL A 46 0.01 16.43 -2.08
C VAL A 46 -1.14 16.51 -1.08
N MET A 47 -1.06 15.77 0.03
CA MET A 47 -2.10 15.80 1.06
C MET A 47 -2.08 17.11 1.87
N PRO A 48 -3.24 17.62 2.29
CA PRO A 48 -3.29 18.75 3.20
C PRO A 48 -2.66 18.38 4.55
N ARG A 49 -2.15 19.40 5.26
CA ARG A 49 -1.58 19.22 6.61
C ARG A 49 -2.67 18.77 7.57
N ASP A 50 -2.50 17.58 8.11
CA ASP A 50 -3.42 16.96 9.06
C ASP A 50 -2.75 15.78 9.76
N THR A 51 -3.36 15.26 10.80
CA THR A 51 -2.90 14.03 11.45
C THR A 51 -3.60 12.84 10.81
N ARG A 52 -2.83 11.83 10.42
CA ARG A 52 -3.29 10.58 9.82
C ARG A 52 -2.76 9.41 10.64
N CYS A 53 -3.30 8.22 10.39
CA CYS A 53 -2.75 6.99 10.92
C CYS A 53 -2.06 6.20 9.83
N LEU A 54 -0.89 5.66 10.14
CA LEU A 54 -0.14 4.74 9.30
C LEU A 54 -0.14 3.36 9.96
N ALA A 55 -0.38 2.33 9.17
CA ALA A 55 -0.10 0.96 9.58
C ALA A 55 1.00 0.38 8.71
N PHE A 56 1.93 -0.32 9.33
CA PHE A 56 2.90 -1.17 8.66
C PHE A 56 2.50 -2.63 8.92
N ILE A 57 2.33 -3.39 7.86
CA ILE A 57 1.96 -4.79 7.85
C ILE A 57 3.10 -5.59 7.25
N ASP A 58 3.41 -6.72 7.87
CA ASP A 58 4.38 -7.70 7.38
C ASP A 58 3.69 -9.09 7.37
N LEU A 59 3.46 -9.62 6.18
CA LEU A 59 2.80 -10.91 5.98
C LEU A 59 3.73 -12.04 6.39
N ASN A 60 3.20 -13.02 7.12
CA ASN A 60 3.99 -14.13 7.63
C ASN A 60 4.08 -15.28 6.62
N HIS A 61 5.23 -15.94 6.59
CA HIS A 61 5.44 -17.20 5.85
C HIS A 61 5.11 -17.14 4.35
N ILE A 62 5.19 -15.96 3.73
CA ILE A 62 4.89 -15.79 2.29
C ILE A 62 5.83 -16.64 1.42
N HIS A 63 7.10 -16.78 1.83
CA HIS A 63 8.05 -17.64 1.12
C HIS A 63 7.58 -19.09 1.12
N ASP A 64 7.28 -19.64 2.28
CA ASP A 64 6.83 -21.03 2.44
C ASP A 64 5.53 -21.29 1.69
N LEU A 65 4.58 -20.33 1.77
CA LEU A 65 3.32 -20.40 1.03
C LEU A 65 3.53 -20.35 -0.49
N ASN A 66 4.48 -19.57 -0.98
CA ASN A 66 4.84 -19.55 -2.39
C ASN A 66 5.44 -20.87 -2.88
N GLU A 67 6.25 -21.55 -2.04
CA GLU A 67 6.79 -22.87 -2.35
C GLU A 67 5.68 -23.94 -2.38
N GLU A 68 4.72 -23.85 -1.47
CA GLU A 68 3.61 -24.82 -1.36
C GLU A 68 2.52 -24.62 -2.42
N LEU A 69 2.07 -23.38 -2.60
CA LEU A 69 0.86 -23.04 -3.38
C LEU A 69 1.16 -22.37 -4.73
N GLY A 70 2.38 -21.86 -4.89
CA GLY A 70 2.79 -21.07 -6.04
C GLY A 70 2.38 -19.60 -5.94
N TYR A 71 3.17 -18.73 -6.59
CA TYR A 71 3.03 -17.25 -6.52
C TYR A 71 1.64 -16.76 -6.89
N ASN A 72 1.03 -17.30 -7.95
CA ASN A 72 -0.29 -16.83 -8.41
C ASN A 72 -1.39 -17.04 -7.38
N GLU A 73 -1.35 -18.15 -6.64
CA GLU A 73 -2.34 -18.43 -5.60
C GLU A 73 -2.13 -17.56 -4.38
N VAL A 74 -0.88 -17.35 -3.97
CA VAL A 74 -0.56 -16.44 -2.86
C VAL A 74 -0.96 -15.01 -3.20
N ASP A 75 -0.61 -14.52 -4.40
CA ASP A 75 -1.02 -13.19 -4.89
C ASP A 75 -2.55 -13.03 -4.88
N ARG A 76 -3.30 -14.07 -5.30
CA ARG A 76 -4.77 -14.07 -5.25
C ARG A 76 -5.27 -13.94 -3.81
N ARG A 77 -4.74 -14.73 -2.88
CA ARG A 77 -5.12 -14.70 -1.46
C ARG A 77 -4.84 -13.34 -0.83
N VAL A 78 -3.69 -12.73 -1.14
CA VAL A 78 -3.38 -11.36 -0.67
C VAL A 78 -4.39 -10.37 -1.23
N LYS A 79 -4.74 -10.43 -2.52
CA LYS A 79 -5.79 -9.56 -3.09
C LYS A 79 -7.13 -9.73 -2.38
N GLU A 80 -7.55 -10.98 -2.13
CA GLU A 80 -8.80 -11.27 -1.43
C GLU A 80 -8.78 -10.75 0.02
N MET A 81 -7.65 -10.89 0.74
CA MET A 81 -7.48 -10.30 2.05
C MET A 81 -7.76 -8.79 2.04
N PHE A 82 -7.30 -8.07 1.00
CA PHE A 82 -7.51 -6.63 0.84
C PHE A 82 -8.84 -6.26 0.16
N SER A 83 -9.75 -7.21 -0.07
CA SER A 83 -11.10 -6.92 -0.60
C SER A 83 -12.02 -6.25 0.42
N VAL A 84 -11.64 -6.19 1.70
CA VAL A 84 -12.36 -5.41 2.72
C VAL A 84 -12.50 -3.94 2.29
N PRO A 85 -13.67 -3.31 2.53
CA PRO A 85 -13.91 -1.96 2.04
C PRO A 85 -13.02 -0.94 2.75
N PHE A 86 -12.18 -0.24 2.00
CA PHE A 86 -11.43 0.93 2.42
C PHE A 86 -12.18 2.21 2.04
N ARG A 87 -11.93 3.29 2.75
CA ARG A 87 -12.39 4.62 2.33
C ARG A 87 -11.65 5.02 1.04
N ARG A 88 -12.28 5.88 0.23
CA ARG A 88 -11.64 6.39 -0.99
C ARG A 88 -10.34 7.18 -0.70
N SER A 89 -10.25 7.73 0.50
CA SER A 89 -9.10 8.50 0.98
C SER A 89 -8.04 7.65 1.67
N ASP A 90 -8.32 6.37 1.99
CA ASP A 90 -7.31 5.44 2.48
C ASP A 90 -6.43 4.97 1.32
N ILE A 91 -5.14 4.80 1.57
CA ILE A 91 -4.20 4.38 0.54
C ILE A 91 -3.47 3.14 1.02
N VAL A 92 -3.55 2.07 0.24
CA VAL A 92 -2.85 0.81 0.50
C VAL A 92 -1.73 0.66 -0.52
N ALA A 93 -0.53 0.40 -0.07
CA ALA A 93 0.63 0.27 -0.93
C ALA A 93 1.58 -0.84 -0.50
N ARG A 94 2.18 -1.52 -1.46
CA ARG A 94 3.32 -2.41 -1.23
C ARG A 94 4.56 -1.56 -0.97
N TRP A 95 5.22 -1.80 0.18
CA TRP A 95 6.28 -0.90 0.62
C TRP A 95 7.66 -1.26 0.05
N TYR A 96 8.05 -2.52 0.18
CA TYR A 96 9.23 -3.09 -0.48
C TYR A 96 8.81 -4.13 -1.52
N SER A 97 9.74 -4.84 -2.09
CA SER A 97 9.45 -5.89 -3.09
C SER A 97 8.94 -7.21 -2.50
N GLY A 98 8.85 -7.28 -1.18
CA GLY A 98 8.45 -8.47 -0.43
C GLY A 98 6.99 -8.49 -0.01
N ASP A 99 6.80 -8.76 1.23
CA ASP A 99 5.54 -8.99 1.94
C ASP A 99 5.13 -7.82 2.85
N GLU A 100 5.84 -6.69 2.74
CA GLU A 100 5.57 -5.50 3.51
C GLU A 100 4.57 -4.56 2.81
N ILE A 101 3.56 -4.15 3.57
CA ILE A 101 2.47 -3.31 3.10
C ILE A 101 2.30 -2.14 4.06
N VAL A 102 2.08 -0.95 3.51
CA VAL A 102 1.76 0.26 4.27
C VAL A 102 0.35 0.71 3.94
N ILE A 103 -0.40 1.08 4.97
CA ILE A 103 -1.73 1.67 4.82
C ILE A 103 -1.71 3.06 5.44
N LEU A 104 -2.12 4.06 4.67
CA LEU A 104 -2.47 5.37 5.18
C LEU A 104 -3.98 5.43 5.39
N PHE A 105 -4.40 5.63 6.62
CA PHE A 105 -5.79 5.81 7.00
C PHE A 105 -6.14 7.29 7.13
N ASP A 106 -7.19 7.70 6.44
CA ASP A 106 -7.84 9.00 6.63
C ASP A 106 -8.83 8.95 7.80
N SER A 107 -8.31 8.60 8.98
CA SER A 107 -9.11 8.40 10.19
C SER A 107 -8.24 8.49 11.45
N ASP A 108 -8.90 8.53 12.61
CA ASP A 108 -8.25 8.37 13.90
C ASP A 108 -7.75 6.92 14.14
N LEU A 109 -6.97 6.76 15.20
CA LEU A 109 -6.34 5.49 15.56
C LEU A 109 -7.38 4.39 15.85
N THR A 110 -8.50 4.72 16.48
CA THR A 110 -9.54 3.74 16.84
C THR A 110 -10.15 3.12 15.60
N VAL A 111 -10.48 3.94 14.60
CA VAL A 111 -11.04 3.46 13.33
C VAL A 111 -10.00 2.68 12.54
N ALA A 112 -8.73 3.12 12.55
CA ALA A 112 -7.65 2.38 11.91
C ALA A 112 -7.46 0.99 12.54
N GLN A 113 -7.48 0.88 13.87
CA GLN A 113 -7.40 -0.39 14.59
C GLN A 113 -8.55 -1.33 14.23
N GLN A 114 -9.80 -0.83 14.20
CA GLN A 114 -10.96 -1.62 13.78
C GLN A 114 -10.80 -2.16 12.36
N LYS A 115 -10.22 -1.36 11.45
CA LYS A 115 -9.95 -1.78 10.08
C LYS A 115 -8.89 -2.89 10.03
N ILE A 116 -7.85 -2.80 10.84
CA ILE A 116 -6.83 -3.86 10.94
C ILE A 116 -7.44 -5.17 11.47
N GLU A 117 -8.38 -5.11 12.43
CA GLU A 117 -9.06 -6.34 12.88
C GLU A 117 -9.94 -6.96 11.79
N GLN A 118 -10.60 -6.15 10.96
CA GLN A 118 -11.29 -6.66 9.77
C GLN A 118 -10.33 -7.33 8.79
N LEU A 119 -9.14 -6.74 8.57
CA LEU A 119 -8.10 -7.34 7.75
C LEU A 119 -7.58 -8.66 8.34
N ARG A 120 -7.41 -8.75 9.68
CA ARG A 120 -7.02 -10.02 10.34
C ARG A 120 -8.03 -11.12 10.08
N SER A 121 -9.32 -10.80 10.19
CA SER A 121 -10.39 -11.77 9.90
C SER A 121 -10.35 -12.21 8.43
N SER A 122 -10.23 -11.27 7.50
CA SER A 122 -10.11 -11.58 6.07
C SER A 122 -8.83 -12.37 5.74
N ALA A 123 -7.70 -12.05 6.37
CA ALA A 123 -6.46 -12.80 6.23
C ALA A 123 -6.64 -14.27 6.67
N ALA A 124 -7.25 -14.48 7.84
CA ALA A 124 -7.51 -15.82 8.37
C ALA A 124 -8.38 -16.66 7.42
N GLU A 125 -9.40 -16.05 6.78
CA GLU A 125 -10.23 -16.71 5.76
C GLU A 125 -9.41 -17.15 4.53
N GLN A 126 -8.32 -16.45 4.23
CA GLN A 126 -7.41 -16.79 3.13
C GLN A 126 -6.22 -17.68 3.57
N GLY A 127 -6.17 -18.08 4.85
CA GLY A 127 -5.04 -18.85 5.39
C GLY A 127 -3.75 -18.01 5.52
N LEU A 128 -3.89 -16.69 5.64
CA LEU A 128 -2.79 -15.75 5.83
C LEU A 128 -2.75 -15.22 7.26
N THR A 129 -1.57 -14.87 7.72
CA THR A 129 -1.36 -14.14 8.98
C THR A 129 -0.37 -13.01 8.77
N PHE A 130 -0.39 -12.01 9.65
CA PHE A 130 0.53 -10.89 9.56
C PHE A 130 0.80 -10.24 10.92
N TYR A 131 1.96 -9.63 11.06
CA TYR A 131 2.25 -8.65 12.09
C TYR A 131 1.86 -7.25 11.62
N CYS A 132 1.43 -6.41 12.55
CA CYS A 132 1.02 -5.04 12.23
C CYS A 132 1.28 -4.12 13.41
N GLU A 133 1.87 -2.96 13.09
CA GLU A 133 1.98 -1.82 14.01
C GLU A 133 1.28 -0.61 13.39
N ILE A 134 0.64 0.20 14.26
CA ILE A 134 -0.10 1.39 13.84
C ILE A 134 0.41 2.58 14.62
N GLY A 135 0.64 3.70 13.94
CA GLY A 135 1.07 4.95 14.54
C GLY A 135 0.43 6.18 13.91
N ALA A 136 0.40 7.26 14.67
CA ALA A 136 -0.02 8.55 14.15
C ALA A 136 1.12 9.16 13.30
N TRP A 137 0.74 9.78 12.19
CA TRP A 137 1.63 10.58 11.36
C TRP A 137 1.12 12.03 11.31
N GLU A 138 1.92 12.94 11.84
CA GLU A 138 1.67 14.37 11.78
C GLU A 138 2.39 14.98 10.57
N ILE A 139 1.63 15.31 9.54
CA ILE A 139 2.15 15.82 8.27
C ILE A 139 2.92 17.12 8.50
N GLY A 140 4.18 17.17 8.03
CA GLY A 140 5.07 18.32 8.17
C GLY A 140 5.91 18.35 9.46
N LYS A 141 5.69 17.42 10.41
CA LYS A 141 6.57 17.24 11.56
C LYS A 141 7.61 16.13 11.36
N GLN A 142 7.23 15.08 10.66
CA GLN A 142 8.09 13.93 10.40
C GLN A 142 7.95 13.52 8.93
N SER A 143 9.01 12.97 8.35
CA SER A 143 8.88 12.33 7.05
C SER A 143 8.09 11.04 7.19
N ILE A 144 7.32 10.71 6.18
CA ILE A 144 6.51 9.48 6.19
C ILE A 144 7.40 8.24 6.27
N GLU A 145 8.54 8.26 5.59
CA GLU A 145 9.52 7.18 5.62
C GLU A 145 10.02 6.94 7.05
N SER A 146 10.33 8.00 7.81
CA SER A 146 10.81 7.83 9.20
C SER A 146 9.75 7.21 10.12
N VAL A 147 8.46 7.52 9.89
CA VAL A 147 7.37 6.90 10.66
C VAL A 147 7.20 5.44 10.27
N VAL A 148 7.22 5.14 8.98
CA VAL A 148 7.12 3.76 8.49
C VAL A 148 8.29 2.92 8.97
N ASP A 149 9.52 3.44 8.94
CA ASP A 149 10.71 2.75 9.45
C ASP A 149 10.59 2.46 10.95
N ALA A 150 10.05 3.39 11.74
CA ALA A 150 9.81 3.17 13.17
C ALA A 150 8.77 2.05 13.42
N LEU A 151 7.67 2.03 12.64
CA LEU A 151 6.66 0.97 12.72
C LEU A 151 7.24 -0.39 12.28
N ALA A 152 8.03 -0.42 11.22
CA ALA A 152 8.72 -1.63 10.76
C ALA A 152 9.65 -2.20 11.84
N GLN A 153 10.44 -1.35 12.51
CA GLN A 153 11.29 -1.77 13.62
C GLN A 153 10.49 -2.34 14.80
N SER A 154 9.30 -1.81 15.06
CA SER A 154 8.40 -2.33 16.10
C SER A 154 7.87 -3.73 15.72
N VAL A 155 7.49 -3.93 14.45
CA VAL A 155 7.07 -5.24 13.93
C VAL A 155 8.20 -6.27 14.06
N ILE A 156 9.44 -5.92 13.70
CA ILE A 156 10.59 -6.82 13.84
C ILE A 156 10.80 -7.24 15.30
N LYS A 157 10.66 -6.31 16.25
CA LYS A 157 10.76 -6.62 17.69
C LYS A 157 9.65 -7.55 18.15
N SER A 158 8.41 -7.33 17.70
CA SER A 158 7.25 -8.18 18.01
C SER A 158 7.45 -9.61 17.49
N LYS A 159 7.97 -9.78 16.28
CA LYS A 159 8.34 -11.10 15.71
C LYS A 159 9.40 -11.85 16.55
N GLY A 160 10.38 -11.14 17.09
CA GLY A 160 11.45 -11.76 17.90
C GLY A 160 11.01 -12.25 19.27
N HIS A 161 9.79 -11.90 19.72
CA HIS A 161 9.21 -12.33 21.00
C HIS A 161 8.15 -13.43 20.86
N ASP A 162 7.81 -13.82 19.62
CA ASP A 162 6.85 -14.89 19.38
C ASP A 162 7.58 -16.25 19.42
N PRO A 163 7.36 -17.09 20.47
CA PRO A 163 7.92 -18.43 20.50
C PRO A 163 7.26 -19.26 19.39
N ARG A 164 8.07 -19.70 18.44
CA ARG A 164 7.69 -20.65 17.38
C ARG A 164 7.14 -21.96 17.95
#